data_5a8bcbf3150104c086d4d234b3c10519
#
_entry.id   5a8bcbf3150104c086d4d234b3c10519
#
_cell.length_a   1.000
_cell.length_b   1.000
_cell.length_c   1.000
_cell.angle_alpha   90.00
_cell.angle_beta   90.00
_cell.angle_gamma   90.00
#
_symmetry.space_group_name_H-M   'P 1'
#
loop_
_entity.id
_entity.type
_entity.pdbx_description
1 polymer ?
#
loop_
_entity_poly.entity_id
_entity_poly.type
_entity_poly.pdbx_seq_one_letter_code
_entity_poly.pdbx_strand_id
1 'polypeptide(L)'
;MVLSTVFWSFSFLGVATQTKVATLCGEEALAGSAGRSAARTCLVAVVVALLLGGAAAVVGLPLSGMIARGMGAEGEVQDLAVDYLRWRFLGAPALLASFAAFGALRGAQDMRTPLVVAGGMNALNVVLDPLLIFGMAGLPAMGVAGAALASAVSHWVGAAWAITAAFRRLGRPDAFDFHQIRGLLSAGVNLVFRAVSLNAFLILGTRKATLIGVGAGAVHQVIRSVWFFNALFLDSFAILGQSLIAYFLGNAERRTGRDVARVVCQWSVATGVALGVAMLAAESWMRRVYIPPSAAPLFAAPWRISAACQPISGLTFGTDGVHFGTGDFRFLRNVVLAALVAGGAVIAWTDASAPWALNAVWCSFVVWTSLRAVAGMLRVWPGRPTAPLGTSA
;
A
#
# COMPACT_ATOMS: atom_id res chain seq x y z
N MET A 1 9.94 7.33 8.83
CA MET A 1 8.70 7.79 8.20
C MET A 1 8.91 8.19 6.73
N VAL A 2 9.78 9.16 6.39
CA VAL A 2 10.00 9.62 4.99
C VAL A 2 10.42 8.48 4.05
N LEU A 3 11.42 7.68 4.43
CA LEU A 3 11.86 6.53 3.62
C LEU A 3 10.76 5.50 3.39
N SER A 4 9.98 5.18 4.41
CA SER A 4 8.86 4.26 4.26
C SER A 4 7.82 4.80 3.28
N THR A 5 7.54 6.10 3.30
CA THR A 5 6.64 6.76 2.34
C THR A 5 7.20 6.72 0.93
N VAL A 6 8.51 7.00 0.75
CA VAL A 6 9.18 6.93 -0.55
C VAL A 6 9.13 5.51 -1.11
N PHE A 7 9.54 4.51 -0.33
CA PHE A 7 9.53 3.13 -0.79
C PHE A 7 8.11 2.59 -1.03
N TRP A 8 7.13 3.03 -0.23
CA TRP A 8 5.74 2.64 -0.43
C TRP A 8 5.16 3.22 -1.74
N SER A 9 5.67 4.36 -2.19
CA SER A 9 5.31 4.91 -3.50
C SER A 9 5.72 3.99 -4.66
N PHE A 10 6.72 3.12 -4.47
CA PHE A 10 7.13 2.12 -5.45
C PHE A 10 6.34 0.80 -5.36
N SER A 11 5.38 0.67 -4.43
CA SER A 11 4.49 -0.50 -4.35
C SER A 11 3.67 -0.72 -5.62
N PHE A 12 3.57 0.31 -6.49
CA PHE A 12 2.97 0.21 -7.81
C PHE A 12 3.56 -0.92 -8.66
N LEU A 13 4.85 -1.25 -8.47
CA LEU A 13 5.48 -2.37 -9.17
C LEU A 13 4.77 -3.68 -8.86
N GLY A 14 4.42 -3.92 -7.61
CA GLY A 14 3.64 -5.09 -7.20
C GLY A 14 2.24 -5.08 -7.82
N VAL A 15 1.53 -3.96 -7.74
CA VAL A 15 0.17 -3.81 -8.27
C VAL A 15 0.14 -4.02 -9.78
N ALA A 16 0.99 -3.32 -10.54
CA ALA A 16 1.04 -3.42 -12.00
C ALA A 16 1.44 -4.81 -12.47
N THR A 17 2.43 -5.42 -11.80
CA THR A 17 2.89 -6.79 -12.10
C THR A 17 1.78 -7.80 -11.81
N GLN A 18 1.09 -7.68 -10.66
CA GLN A 18 0.01 -8.59 -10.28
C GLN A 18 -1.11 -8.60 -11.31
N THR A 19 -1.61 -7.42 -11.72
CA THR A 19 -2.66 -7.33 -12.74
C THR A 19 -2.20 -7.95 -14.06
N LYS A 20 -1.02 -7.58 -14.54
CA LYS A 20 -0.54 -8.07 -15.85
C LYS A 20 -0.27 -9.58 -15.84
N VAL A 21 0.36 -10.12 -14.81
CA VAL A 21 0.60 -11.55 -14.67
C VAL A 21 -0.70 -12.32 -14.54
N ALA A 22 -1.68 -11.83 -13.74
CA ALA A 22 -2.97 -12.49 -13.59
C ALA A 22 -3.73 -12.55 -14.92
N THR A 23 -3.76 -11.45 -15.69
CA THR A 23 -4.38 -11.43 -17.03
C THR A 23 -3.73 -12.44 -17.96
N LEU A 24 -2.38 -12.46 -18.01
CA LEU A 24 -1.65 -13.40 -18.88
C LEU A 24 -1.86 -14.87 -18.46
N CYS A 25 -1.90 -15.17 -17.15
CA CYS A 25 -2.24 -16.51 -16.68
C CYS A 25 -3.66 -16.92 -17.10
N GLY A 26 -4.62 -16.00 -17.15
CA GLY A 26 -5.96 -16.24 -17.67
C GLY A 26 -5.95 -16.50 -19.18
N GLU A 27 -5.26 -15.68 -19.97
CA GLU A 27 -5.09 -15.84 -21.42
C GLU A 27 -4.44 -17.18 -21.78
N GLU A 28 -3.41 -17.55 -21.02
CA GLU A 28 -2.68 -18.83 -21.21
C GLU A 28 -3.55 -20.04 -20.84
N ALA A 29 -4.38 -19.93 -19.80
CA ALA A 29 -5.34 -20.97 -19.45
C ALA A 29 -6.39 -21.17 -20.55
N LEU A 30 -6.90 -20.08 -21.13
CA LEU A 30 -7.84 -20.12 -22.26
C LEU A 30 -7.21 -20.75 -23.51
N ALA A 31 -5.94 -20.44 -23.80
CA ALA A 31 -5.22 -20.93 -24.96
C ALA A 31 -4.66 -22.35 -24.77
N GLY A 32 -4.76 -22.95 -23.58
CA GLY A 32 -4.15 -24.24 -23.27
C GLY A 32 -2.62 -24.26 -23.41
N SER A 33 -1.97 -23.09 -23.31
CA SER A 33 -0.53 -22.92 -23.52
C SER A 33 0.23 -22.78 -22.20
N ALA A 34 1.48 -23.26 -22.16
CA ALA A 34 2.32 -23.14 -20.97
C ALA A 34 2.93 -21.74 -20.83
N GLY A 35 2.61 -21.10 -19.70
CA GLY A 35 2.94 -19.84 -19.07
C GLY A 35 4.22 -19.08 -19.35
N ARG A 36 4.66 -18.87 -20.57
CA ARG A 36 5.91 -18.14 -20.84
C ARG A 36 5.75 -16.62 -20.79
N SER A 37 4.58 -16.09 -21.15
CA SER A 37 4.33 -14.63 -21.17
C SER A 37 4.27 -14.05 -19.76
N ALA A 38 3.65 -14.77 -18.83
CA ALA A 38 3.63 -14.40 -17.42
C ALA A 38 5.04 -14.40 -16.79
N ALA A 39 5.88 -15.41 -17.13
CA ALA A 39 7.27 -15.47 -16.67
C ALA A 39 8.13 -14.33 -17.24
N ARG A 40 7.95 -13.96 -18.52
CA ARG A 40 8.62 -12.79 -19.12
C ARG A 40 8.23 -11.49 -18.41
N THR A 41 6.94 -11.31 -18.11
CA THR A 41 6.46 -10.14 -17.36
C THR A 41 7.08 -10.07 -15.97
N CYS A 42 7.19 -11.20 -15.26
CA CYS A 42 7.88 -11.27 -13.97
C CYS A 42 9.34 -10.85 -14.10
N LEU A 43 10.08 -11.36 -15.09
CA LEU A 43 11.47 -10.98 -15.36
C LEU A 43 11.61 -9.47 -15.60
N VAL A 44 10.79 -8.92 -16.51
CA VAL A 44 10.82 -7.47 -16.81
C VAL A 44 10.53 -6.65 -15.56
N ALA A 45 9.52 -7.02 -14.78
CA ALA A 45 9.16 -6.31 -13.56
C ALA A 45 10.27 -6.35 -12.50
N VAL A 46 10.94 -7.50 -12.32
CA VAL A 46 12.08 -7.64 -11.40
C VAL A 46 13.27 -6.81 -11.86
N VAL A 47 13.60 -6.83 -13.15
CA VAL A 47 14.71 -6.02 -13.70
C VAL A 47 14.40 -4.53 -13.55
N VAL A 48 13.20 -4.08 -13.89
CA VAL A 48 12.78 -2.67 -13.70
C VAL A 48 12.85 -2.29 -12.22
N ALA A 49 12.42 -3.17 -11.32
CA ALA A 49 12.48 -2.94 -9.87
C ALA A 49 13.94 -2.80 -9.37
N LEU A 50 14.84 -3.67 -9.82
CA LEU A 50 16.27 -3.60 -9.47
C LEU A 50 16.91 -2.31 -10.01
N LEU A 51 16.59 -1.92 -11.24
CA LEU A 51 17.09 -0.68 -11.84
C LEU A 51 16.58 0.57 -11.11
N LEU A 52 15.29 0.63 -10.80
CA LEU A 52 14.71 1.75 -10.04
C LEU A 52 15.25 1.81 -8.62
N GLY A 53 15.39 0.68 -7.95
CA GLY A 53 15.98 0.59 -6.62
C GLY A 53 17.46 0.92 -6.62
N GLY A 54 18.20 0.48 -7.65
CA GLY A 54 19.59 0.84 -7.89
C GLY A 54 19.77 2.36 -8.13
N ALA A 55 18.91 2.95 -8.96
CA ALA A 55 18.89 4.39 -9.17
C ALA A 55 18.60 5.16 -7.87
N ALA A 56 17.62 4.68 -7.07
CA ALA A 56 17.34 5.26 -5.75
C ALA A 56 18.54 5.15 -4.80
N ALA A 57 19.29 4.04 -4.85
CA ALA A 57 20.52 3.89 -4.06
C ALA A 57 21.64 4.83 -4.54
N VAL A 58 21.90 4.89 -5.86
CA VAL A 58 22.93 5.76 -6.44
C VAL A 58 22.67 7.23 -6.12
N VAL A 59 21.41 7.67 -6.17
CA VAL A 59 21.03 9.05 -5.84
C VAL A 59 20.95 9.25 -4.32
N GLY A 60 20.38 8.31 -3.58
CA GLY A 60 20.13 8.44 -2.15
C GLY A 60 21.37 8.36 -1.28
N LEU A 61 22.37 7.55 -1.67
CA LEU A 61 23.62 7.42 -0.92
C LEU A 61 24.36 8.76 -0.74
N PRO A 62 24.66 9.52 -1.81
CA PRO A 62 25.33 10.81 -1.66
C PRO A 62 24.43 11.88 -1.02
N LEU A 63 23.12 11.78 -1.18
CA LEU A 63 22.15 12.73 -0.60
C LEU A 63 21.77 12.43 0.85
N SER A 64 22.27 11.33 1.44
CA SER A 64 21.88 10.90 2.81
C SER A 64 22.08 12.00 3.85
N GLY A 65 23.20 12.75 3.79
CA GLY A 65 23.46 13.86 4.69
C GLY A 65 22.53 15.06 4.49
N MET A 66 22.14 15.36 3.25
CA MET A 66 21.18 16.42 2.95
C MET A 66 19.77 16.01 3.42
N ILE A 67 19.39 14.75 3.21
CA ILE A 67 18.10 14.22 3.67
C ILE A 67 18.01 14.27 5.21
N ALA A 68 19.07 13.85 5.92
CA ALA A 68 19.11 13.88 7.37
C ALA A 68 18.96 15.32 7.92
N ARG A 69 19.71 16.28 7.37
CA ARG A 69 19.60 17.70 7.72
C ARG A 69 18.22 18.29 7.40
N GLY A 70 17.67 17.97 6.24
CA GLY A 70 16.32 18.41 5.85
C GLY A 70 15.22 17.87 6.75
N MET A 71 15.48 16.80 7.51
CA MET A 71 14.60 16.27 8.56
C MET A 71 14.86 16.88 9.95
N GLY A 72 15.78 17.83 10.06
CA GLY A 72 16.13 18.49 11.34
C GLY A 72 17.12 17.70 12.18
N ALA A 73 17.86 16.73 11.60
CA ALA A 73 18.90 16.02 12.32
C ALA A 73 20.20 16.86 12.36
N GLU A 74 20.80 17.00 13.54
CA GLU A 74 22.03 17.74 13.78
C GLU A 74 23.00 16.92 14.65
N GLY A 75 24.30 17.20 14.54
CA GLY A 75 25.35 16.56 15.34
C GLY A 75 25.35 15.03 15.23
N GLU A 76 25.51 14.34 16.34
CA GLU A 76 25.53 12.86 16.41
C GLU A 76 24.28 12.22 15.83
N VAL A 77 23.10 12.86 16.01
CA VAL A 77 21.83 12.35 15.44
C VAL A 77 21.89 12.36 13.90
N GLN A 78 22.55 13.36 13.30
CA GLN A 78 22.74 13.42 11.85
C GLN A 78 23.62 12.26 11.38
N ASP A 79 24.73 11.98 12.06
CA ASP A 79 25.65 10.92 11.67
C ASP A 79 24.98 9.55 11.76
N LEU A 80 24.25 9.27 12.83
CA LEU A 80 23.45 8.04 13.00
C LEU A 80 22.35 7.92 11.91
N ALA A 81 21.70 9.03 11.57
CA ALA A 81 20.68 9.04 10.51
C ALA A 81 21.29 8.78 9.14
N VAL A 82 22.47 9.32 8.85
CA VAL A 82 23.19 9.08 7.59
C VAL A 82 23.58 7.61 7.45
N ASP A 83 24.12 7.00 8.50
CA ASP A 83 24.50 5.59 8.49
C ASP A 83 23.29 4.68 8.31
N TYR A 84 22.17 4.99 8.99
CA TYR A 84 20.90 4.30 8.80
C TYR A 84 20.42 4.40 7.34
N LEU A 85 20.42 5.61 6.78
CA LEU A 85 19.97 5.88 5.42
C LEU A 85 20.79 5.13 4.37
N ARG A 86 22.12 5.08 4.54
CA ARG A 86 23.02 4.36 3.64
C ARG A 86 22.66 2.89 3.51
N TRP A 87 22.50 2.17 4.62
CA TRP A 87 22.12 0.77 4.61
C TRP A 87 20.71 0.57 4.04
N ARG A 88 19.78 1.48 4.33
CA ARG A 88 18.42 1.42 3.78
C ARG A 88 18.40 1.61 2.26
N PHE A 89 19.22 2.51 1.72
CA PHE A 89 19.35 2.68 0.28
C PHE A 89 19.98 1.46 -0.40
N LEU A 90 20.98 0.81 0.22
CA LEU A 90 21.55 -0.43 -0.29
C LEU A 90 20.52 -1.60 -0.28
N GLY A 91 19.54 -1.57 0.58
CA GLY A 91 18.42 -2.51 0.60
C GLY A 91 17.30 -2.18 -0.40
N ALA A 92 17.26 -0.98 -0.98
CA ALA A 92 16.18 -0.52 -1.84
C ALA A 92 15.95 -1.40 -3.08
N PRO A 93 16.99 -1.84 -3.83
CA PRO A 93 16.78 -2.70 -4.99
C PRO A 93 16.08 -4.01 -4.62
N ALA A 94 16.48 -4.63 -3.50
CA ALA A 94 15.88 -5.87 -3.02
C ALA A 94 14.43 -5.69 -2.59
N LEU A 95 14.13 -4.60 -1.88
CA LEU A 95 12.77 -4.26 -1.47
C LEU A 95 11.84 -4.10 -2.68
N LEU A 96 12.26 -3.34 -3.70
CA LEU A 96 11.48 -3.12 -4.90
C LEU A 96 11.30 -4.41 -5.71
N ALA A 97 12.36 -5.23 -5.82
CA ALA A 97 12.29 -6.54 -6.47
C ALA A 97 11.33 -7.49 -5.75
N SER A 98 11.27 -7.42 -4.41
CA SER A 98 10.29 -8.18 -3.62
C SER A 98 8.85 -7.77 -3.96
N PHE A 99 8.56 -6.47 -4.16
CA PHE A 99 7.23 -6.02 -4.58
C PHE A 99 6.85 -6.61 -5.95
N ALA A 100 7.76 -6.59 -6.92
CA ALA A 100 7.52 -7.17 -8.23
C ALA A 100 7.28 -8.69 -8.16
N ALA A 101 8.12 -9.42 -7.42
CA ALA A 101 7.99 -10.87 -7.25
C ALA A 101 6.72 -11.26 -6.49
N PHE A 102 6.35 -10.54 -5.43
CA PHE A 102 5.08 -10.74 -4.73
C PHE A 102 3.88 -10.45 -5.64
N GLY A 103 3.95 -9.39 -6.46
CA GLY A 103 2.95 -9.11 -7.48
C GLY A 103 2.80 -10.26 -8.47
N ALA A 104 3.91 -10.81 -8.97
CA ALA A 104 3.90 -11.94 -9.88
C ALA A 104 3.29 -13.21 -9.27
N LEU A 105 3.66 -13.56 -8.02
CA LEU A 105 3.10 -14.70 -7.30
C LEU A 105 1.60 -14.55 -7.08
N ARG A 106 1.15 -13.38 -6.60
CA ARG A 106 -0.29 -13.09 -6.41
C ARG A 106 -1.03 -13.13 -7.74
N GLY A 107 -0.43 -12.63 -8.82
CA GLY A 107 -0.98 -12.73 -10.17
C GLY A 107 -1.11 -14.17 -10.65
N ALA A 108 -0.19 -15.05 -10.27
CA ALA A 108 -0.24 -16.49 -10.51
C ALA A 108 -1.19 -17.24 -9.55
N GLN A 109 -2.08 -16.54 -8.83
CA GLN A 109 -3.03 -17.06 -7.84
C GLN A 109 -2.36 -17.73 -6.63
N ASP A 110 -1.09 -17.43 -6.36
CA ASP A 110 -0.38 -17.90 -5.17
C ASP A 110 -0.31 -16.78 -4.11
N MET A 111 -1.26 -16.82 -3.17
CA MET A 111 -1.31 -15.89 -2.04
C MET A 111 -0.50 -16.38 -0.83
N ARG A 112 -0.15 -17.67 -0.79
CA ARG A 112 0.54 -18.29 0.36
C ARG A 112 2.03 -17.99 0.36
N THR A 113 2.68 -18.15 -0.78
CA THR A 113 4.12 -17.95 -0.90
C THR A 113 4.57 -16.53 -0.51
N PRO A 114 3.92 -15.43 -0.96
CA PRO A 114 4.23 -14.08 -0.48
C PRO A 114 4.13 -13.93 1.04
N LEU A 115 3.12 -14.55 1.66
CA LEU A 115 2.94 -14.52 3.12
C LEU A 115 4.08 -15.24 3.84
N VAL A 116 4.45 -16.44 3.39
CA VAL A 116 5.54 -17.23 3.97
C VAL A 116 6.88 -16.51 3.83
N VAL A 117 7.16 -15.96 2.64
CA VAL A 117 8.40 -15.20 2.41
C VAL A 117 8.43 -13.95 3.29
N ALA A 118 7.34 -13.18 3.37
CA ALA A 118 7.27 -12.00 4.23
C ALA A 118 7.45 -12.37 5.72
N GLY A 119 6.81 -13.46 6.17
CA GLY A 119 7.01 -13.99 7.52
C GLY A 119 8.48 -14.38 7.79
N GLY A 120 9.11 -15.08 6.86
CA GLY A 120 10.52 -15.45 6.95
C GLY A 120 11.47 -14.26 6.96
N MET A 121 11.19 -13.23 6.12
CA MET A 121 11.95 -11.97 6.12
C MET A 121 11.87 -11.27 7.48
N ASN A 122 10.66 -11.16 8.05
CA ASN A 122 10.48 -10.54 9.36
C ASN A 122 11.14 -11.36 10.48
N ALA A 123 11.02 -12.69 10.45
CA ALA A 123 11.69 -13.56 11.40
C ALA A 123 13.23 -13.40 11.33
N LEU A 124 13.79 -13.37 10.12
CA LEU A 124 15.21 -13.11 9.90
C LEU A 124 15.64 -11.75 10.45
N ASN A 125 14.82 -10.70 10.19
CA ASN A 125 15.10 -9.36 10.70
C ASN A 125 15.09 -9.34 12.24
N VAL A 126 14.09 -9.95 12.89
CA VAL A 126 14.02 -10.05 14.36
C VAL A 126 15.24 -10.77 14.96
N VAL A 127 15.79 -11.77 14.25
CA VAL A 127 17.02 -12.45 14.70
C VAL A 127 18.27 -11.60 14.47
N LEU A 128 18.36 -10.93 13.31
CA LEU A 128 19.53 -10.10 12.98
C LEU A 128 19.60 -8.81 13.79
N ASP A 129 18.47 -8.23 14.17
CA ASP A 129 18.42 -6.98 14.92
C ASP A 129 19.26 -7.05 16.23
N PRO A 130 19.03 -7.97 17.18
CA PRO A 130 19.85 -8.03 18.39
C PRO A 130 21.31 -8.39 18.11
N LEU A 131 21.58 -9.19 17.09
CA LEU A 131 22.95 -9.58 16.72
C LEU A 131 23.76 -8.36 16.25
N LEU A 132 23.19 -7.51 15.43
CA LEU A 132 23.86 -6.36 14.81
C LEU A 132 23.74 -5.07 15.63
N ILE A 133 22.63 -4.87 16.34
CA ILE A 133 22.44 -3.68 17.17
C ILE A 133 23.36 -3.74 18.39
N PHE A 134 23.34 -4.87 19.12
CA PHE A 134 24.05 -5.03 20.40
C PHE A 134 25.39 -5.75 20.29
N GLY A 135 25.75 -6.26 19.09
CA GLY A 135 27.02 -6.94 18.90
C GLY A 135 27.06 -8.33 19.53
N MET A 136 25.96 -9.08 19.49
CA MET A 136 25.91 -10.42 20.05
C MET A 136 26.66 -11.44 19.17
N ALA A 137 27.02 -12.59 19.73
CA ALA A 137 27.71 -13.69 19.05
C ALA A 137 29.06 -13.31 18.39
N GLY A 138 29.77 -12.33 18.95
CA GLY A 138 31.08 -11.90 18.46
C GLY A 138 31.04 -10.89 17.31
N LEU A 139 29.87 -10.41 16.93
CA LEU A 139 29.72 -9.35 15.94
C LEU A 139 29.94 -7.96 16.59
N PRO A 140 30.39 -6.95 15.82
CA PRO A 140 30.50 -5.60 16.35
C PRO A 140 29.13 -5.00 16.63
N ALA A 141 28.99 -4.24 17.72
CA ALA A 141 27.79 -3.47 18.05
C ALA A 141 27.67 -2.26 17.09
N MET A 142 26.69 -2.29 16.19
CA MET A 142 26.48 -1.26 15.17
C MET A 142 25.34 -0.30 15.49
N GLY A 143 24.61 -0.50 16.59
CA GLY A 143 23.51 0.36 17.00
C GLY A 143 22.46 0.55 15.89
N VAL A 144 22.15 1.81 15.58
CA VAL A 144 21.14 2.18 14.56
C VAL A 144 21.51 1.70 13.16
N ALA A 145 22.80 1.71 12.81
CA ALA A 145 23.28 1.16 11.53
C ALA A 145 23.05 -0.34 11.43
N GLY A 146 23.20 -1.08 12.56
CA GLY A 146 22.92 -2.51 12.66
C GLY A 146 21.46 -2.87 12.34
N ALA A 147 20.51 -2.09 12.86
CA ALA A 147 19.08 -2.26 12.54
C ALA A 147 18.79 -2.05 11.04
N ALA A 148 19.45 -1.05 10.42
CA ALA A 148 19.30 -0.80 9.00
C ALA A 148 19.92 -1.91 8.14
N LEU A 149 21.08 -2.41 8.53
CA LEU A 149 21.76 -3.54 7.88
C LEU A 149 20.94 -4.83 8.00
N ALA A 150 20.40 -5.15 9.19
CA ALA A 150 19.50 -6.29 9.40
C ALA A 150 18.30 -6.25 8.44
N SER A 151 17.67 -5.07 8.32
CA SER A 151 16.59 -4.85 7.36
C SER A 151 17.05 -5.04 5.91
N ALA A 152 18.21 -4.50 5.52
CA ALA A 152 18.73 -4.64 4.16
C ALA A 152 19.02 -6.10 3.81
N VAL A 153 19.69 -6.84 4.69
CA VAL A 153 20.00 -8.28 4.51
C VAL A 153 18.70 -9.08 4.38
N SER A 154 17.73 -8.84 5.27
CA SER A 154 16.41 -9.51 5.24
C SER A 154 15.68 -9.26 3.93
N HIS A 155 15.75 -8.03 3.38
CA HIS A 155 15.16 -7.73 2.07
C HIS A 155 15.88 -8.45 0.93
N TRP A 156 17.21 -8.55 0.91
CA TRP A 156 17.95 -9.28 -0.11
C TRP A 156 17.64 -10.78 -0.08
N VAL A 157 17.64 -11.40 1.09
CA VAL A 157 17.26 -12.81 1.26
C VAL A 157 15.82 -13.05 0.82
N GLY A 158 14.89 -12.20 1.24
CA GLY A 158 13.49 -12.30 0.86
C GLY A 158 13.25 -12.08 -0.62
N ALA A 159 13.94 -11.12 -1.26
CA ALA A 159 13.87 -10.89 -2.69
C ALA A 159 14.34 -12.12 -3.48
N ALA A 160 15.49 -12.69 -3.11
CA ALA A 160 16.02 -13.90 -3.74
C ALA A 160 15.04 -15.09 -3.60
N TRP A 161 14.44 -15.26 -2.41
CA TRP A 161 13.45 -16.30 -2.16
C TRP A 161 12.17 -16.06 -3.00
N ALA A 162 11.61 -14.84 -2.98
CA ALA A 162 10.40 -14.49 -3.72
C ALA A 162 10.58 -14.65 -5.25
N ILE A 163 11.71 -14.18 -5.80
CA ILE A 163 12.04 -14.29 -7.22
C ILE A 163 12.16 -15.77 -7.62
N THR A 164 12.89 -16.56 -6.82
CA THR A 164 13.03 -18.00 -7.07
C THR A 164 11.69 -18.71 -7.05
N ALA A 165 10.84 -18.39 -6.08
CA ALA A 165 9.49 -18.96 -5.98
C ALA A 165 8.61 -18.55 -7.16
N ALA A 166 8.68 -17.28 -7.59
CA ALA A 166 7.93 -16.78 -8.74
C ALA A 166 8.31 -17.53 -10.03
N PHE A 167 9.61 -17.72 -10.29
CA PHE A 167 10.05 -18.49 -11.47
C PHE A 167 9.78 -19.99 -11.37
N ARG A 168 9.76 -20.56 -10.16
CA ARG A 168 9.29 -21.96 -9.99
C ARG A 168 7.81 -22.11 -10.29
N ARG A 169 7.00 -21.11 -10.01
CA ARG A 169 5.55 -21.10 -10.23
C ARG A 169 5.17 -20.79 -11.68
N LEU A 170 5.83 -19.81 -12.31
CA LEU A 170 5.54 -19.32 -13.65
C LEU A 170 6.35 -20.00 -14.77
N GLY A 171 7.37 -20.77 -14.40
CA GLY A 171 8.34 -21.31 -15.34
C GLY A 171 9.50 -20.34 -15.62
N ARG A 172 10.48 -20.80 -16.43
CA ARG A 172 11.63 -19.98 -16.83
C ARG A 172 11.25 -19.09 -18.00
N PRO A 173 11.57 -17.78 -17.96
CA PRO A 173 11.39 -16.91 -19.11
C PRO A 173 12.36 -17.33 -20.22
N ASP A 174 11.89 -17.30 -21.46
CA ASP A 174 12.66 -17.63 -22.66
C ASP A 174 13.24 -16.40 -23.35
N ALA A 175 12.71 -15.19 -23.05
CA ALA A 175 13.17 -13.93 -23.60
C ALA A 175 12.86 -12.76 -22.67
N PHE A 176 13.57 -11.66 -22.88
CA PHE A 176 13.27 -10.38 -22.26
C PHE A 176 12.43 -9.52 -23.23
N ASP A 177 11.26 -9.06 -22.78
CA ASP A 177 10.33 -8.31 -23.62
C ASP A 177 10.34 -6.80 -23.25
N PHE A 178 11.08 -6.03 -24.03
CA PHE A 178 11.20 -4.58 -23.84
C PHE A 178 9.87 -3.81 -23.99
N HIS A 179 8.92 -4.32 -24.78
CA HIS A 179 7.62 -3.65 -24.99
C HIS A 179 6.78 -3.61 -23.71
N GLN A 180 6.97 -4.57 -22.80
CA GLN A 180 6.25 -4.61 -21.52
C GLN A 180 6.71 -3.52 -20.56
N ILE A 181 7.94 -3.01 -20.67
CA ILE A 181 8.46 -1.93 -19.83
C ILE A 181 7.54 -0.70 -19.90
N ARG A 182 7.18 -0.29 -21.14
CA ARG A 182 6.33 0.90 -21.34
C ARG A 182 4.95 0.73 -20.66
N GLY A 183 4.37 -0.46 -20.74
CA GLY A 183 3.10 -0.78 -20.06
C GLY A 183 3.20 -0.69 -18.54
N LEU A 184 4.23 -1.31 -17.95
CA LEU A 184 4.48 -1.26 -16.50
C LEU A 184 4.75 0.17 -16.01
N LEU A 185 5.58 0.95 -16.72
CA LEU A 185 5.88 2.33 -16.35
C LEU A 185 4.65 3.23 -16.49
N SER A 186 3.83 3.06 -17.54
CA SER A 186 2.59 3.83 -17.71
C SER A 186 1.58 3.56 -16.59
N ALA A 187 1.41 2.30 -16.20
CA ALA A 187 0.63 1.94 -15.02
C ALA A 187 1.24 2.55 -13.75
N GLY A 188 2.58 2.46 -13.63
CA GLY A 188 3.34 3.00 -12.51
C GLY A 188 3.12 4.49 -12.29
N VAL A 189 3.20 5.31 -13.33
CA VAL A 189 2.96 6.76 -13.22
C VAL A 189 1.58 7.06 -12.62
N ASN A 190 0.52 6.39 -13.10
CA ASN A 190 -0.82 6.61 -12.56
C ASN A 190 -0.92 6.19 -11.08
N LEU A 191 -0.30 5.09 -10.72
CA LEU A 191 -0.31 4.56 -9.35
C LEU A 191 0.56 5.40 -8.40
N VAL A 192 1.69 5.97 -8.87
CA VAL A 192 2.50 6.93 -8.09
C VAL A 192 1.70 8.20 -7.81
N PHE A 193 1.05 8.81 -8.82
CA PHE A 193 0.20 9.97 -8.59
C PHE A 193 -0.93 9.67 -7.61
N ARG A 194 -1.54 8.48 -7.71
CA ARG A 194 -2.53 8.01 -6.74
C ARG A 194 -1.94 7.93 -5.33
N ALA A 195 -0.77 7.30 -5.16
CA ALA A 195 -0.12 7.14 -3.86
C ALA A 195 0.28 8.49 -3.24
N VAL A 196 0.85 9.40 -4.05
CA VAL A 196 1.18 10.77 -3.62
C VAL A 196 -0.06 11.51 -3.15
N SER A 197 -1.18 11.41 -3.89
CA SER A 197 -2.44 12.07 -3.52
C SER A 197 -3.03 11.50 -2.22
N LEU A 198 -2.96 10.17 -2.01
CA LEU A 198 -3.38 9.54 -0.75
C LEU A 198 -2.55 10.07 0.43
N ASN A 199 -1.21 10.08 0.29
CA ASN A 199 -0.33 10.57 1.34
C ASN A 199 -0.50 12.08 1.60
N ALA A 200 -0.69 12.88 0.56
CA ALA A 200 -0.95 14.33 0.69
C ALA A 200 -2.20 14.58 1.55
N PHE A 201 -3.30 13.85 1.32
CA PHE A 201 -4.49 13.96 2.13
C PHE A 201 -4.24 13.60 3.61
N LEU A 202 -3.53 12.50 3.87
CA LEU A 202 -3.20 12.07 5.24
C LEU A 202 -2.30 13.10 5.96
N ILE A 203 -1.35 13.71 5.24
CA ILE A 203 -0.48 14.77 5.76
C ILE A 203 -1.30 16.02 6.08
N LEU A 204 -2.21 16.44 5.20
CA LEU A 204 -3.08 17.60 5.43
C LEU A 204 -3.95 17.41 6.68
N GLY A 205 -4.56 16.23 6.85
CA GLY A 205 -5.34 15.91 8.05
C GLY A 205 -4.51 15.95 9.32
N THR A 206 -3.32 15.34 9.30
CA THR A 206 -2.40 15.35 10.45
C THR A 206 -1.93 16.76 10.78
N ARG A 207 -1.53 17.54 9.77
CA ARG A 207 -1.12 18.95 9.97
C ARG A 207 -2.25 19.77 10.61
N LYS A 208 -3.48 19.63 10.12
CA LYS A 208 -4.63 20.36 10.67
C LYS A 208 -4.89 19.96 12.12
N ALA A 209 -4.87 18.67 12.44
CA ALA A 209 -5.05 18.19 13.81
C ALA A 209 -3.98 18.74 14.78
N THR A 210 -2.73 18.84 14.32
CA THR A 210 -1.63 19.45 15.10
C THR A 210 -1.84 20.95 15.30
N LEU A 211 -2.36 21.67 14.31
CA LEU A 211 -2.67 23.10 14.42
C LEU A 211 -3.83 23.41 15.38
N ILE A 212 -4.78 22.48 15.57
CA ILE A 212 -5.86 22.60 16.58
C ILE A 212 -5.29 22.58 17.99
N GLY A 213 -4.24 21.80 18.24
CA GLY A 213 -3.54 21.73 19.52
C GLY A 213 -2.95 20.35 19.79
N VAL A 214 -2.09 20.29 20.81
CA VAL A 214 -1.35 19.06 21.17
C VAL A 214 -2.29 17.90 21.49
N GLY A 215 -3.36 18.14 22.25
CA GLY A 215 -4.36 17.12 22.59
C GLY A 215 -5.11 16.58 21.36
N ALA A 216 -5.50 17.46 20.44
CA ALA A 216 -6.15 17.09 19.20
C ALA A 216 -5.21 16.28 18.29
N GLY A 217 -3.94 16.67 18.20
CA GLY A 217 -2.92 15.93 17.48
C GLY A 217 -2.70 14.52 18.05
N ALA A 218 -2.66 14.36 19.37
CA ALA A 218 -2.54 13.06 20.03
C ALA A 218 -3.75 12.17 19.73
N VAL A 219 -4.97 12.68 19.89
CA VAL A 219 -6.21 11.98 19.57
C VAL A 219 -6.23 11.55 18.10
N HIS A 220 -5.93 12.48 17.17
CA HIS A 220 -5.87 12.17 15.75
C HIS A 220 -4.89 11.05 15.44
N GLN A 221 -3.69 11.07 16.06
CA GLN A 221 -2.67 10.06 15.83
C GLN A 221 -3.12 8.66 16.25
N VAL A 222 -3.78 8.54 17.41
CA VAL A 222 -4.32 7.25 17.89
C VAL A 222 -5.39 6.72 16.93
N ILE A 223 -6.38 7.56 16.58
CA ILE A 223 -7.46 7.15 15.67
C ILE A 223 -6.89 6.80 14.28
N ARG A 224 -5.94 7.57 13.76
CA ARG A 224 -5.28 7.33 12.48
C ARG A 224 -4.50 6.00 12.49
N SER A 225 -3.87 5.64 13.60
CA SER A 225 -3.14 4.37 13.72
C SER A 225 -4.10 3.17 13.64
N VAL A 226 -5.24 3.24 14.31
CA VAL A 226 -6.28 2.20 14.24
C VAL A 226 -6.92 2.17 12.85
N TRP A 227 -7.21 3.32 12.25
CA TRP A 227 -7.73 3.40 10.88
C TRP A 227 -6.75 2.76 9.88
N PHE A 228 -5.45 3.03 10.02
CA PHE A 228 -4.42 2.43 9.15
C PHE A 228 -4.34 0.90 9.35
N PHE A 229 -4.41 0.43 10.59
CA PHE A 229 -4.47 -1.01 10.89
C PHE A 229 -5.68 -1.68 10.22
N ASN A 230 -6.86 -1.07 10.34
CA ASN A 230 -8.07 -1.56 9.67
C ASN A 230 -7.94 -1.56 8.14
N ALA A 231 -7.27 -0.55 7.58
CA ALA A 231 -7.02 -0.46 6.15
C ALA A 231 -6.21 -1.66 5.63
N LEU A 232 -5.28 -2.23 6.42
CA LEU A 232 -4.52 -3.44 6.04
C LEU A 232 -5.42 -4.66 5.88
N PHE A 233 -6.43 -4.82 6.73
CA PHE A 233 -7.43 -5.90 6.58
C PHE A 233 -8.26 -5.72 5.31
N LEU A 234 -8.72 -4.50 5.06
CA LEU A 234 -9.54 -4.20 3.89
C LEU A 234 -8.75 -4.31 2.59
N ASP A 235 -7.46 -3.98 2.60
CA ASP A 235 -6.55 -4.10 1.45
C ASP A 235 -6.36 -5.56 1.02
N SER A 236 -6.50 -6.53 1.92
CA SER A 236 -6.45 -7.95 1.57
C SER A 236 -7.54 -8.35 0.58
N PHE A 237 -8.75 -7.77 0.68
CA PHE A 237 -9.83 -7.97 -0.28
C PHE A 237 -9.52 -7.30 -1.62
N ALA A 238 -8.89 -6.11 -1.61
CA ALA A 238 -8.44 -5.45 -2.84
C ALA A 238 -7.41 -6.30 -3.57
N ILE A 239 -6.41 -6.83 -2.87
CA ILE A 239 -5.37 -7.70 -3.44
C ILE A 239 -5.96 -8.97 -4.05
N LEU A 240 -6.89 -9.63 -3.33
CA LEU A 240 -7.56 -10.83 -3.82
C LEU A 240 -8.43 -10.53 -5.04
N GLY A 241 -9.27 -9.50 -4.94
CA GLY A 241 -10.15 -9.06 -6.02
C GLY A 241 -9.38 -8.70 -7.28
N GLN A 242 -8.29 -7.95 -7.13
CA GLN A 242 -7.38 -7.61 -8.22
C GLN A 242 -6.90 -8.85 -8.98
N SER A 243 -6.42 -9.86 -8.26
CA SER A 243 -5.86 -11.06 -8.87
C SER A 243 -6.91 -11.89 -9.61
N LEU A 244 -8.03 -12.17 -8.95
CA LEU A 244 -9.11 -12.99 -9.51
C LEU A 244 -9.77 -12.31 -10.71
N ILE A 245 -10.09 -11.01 -10.60
CA ILE A 245 -10.75 -10.28 -11.68
C ILE A 245 -9.85 -10.20 -12.91
N ALA A 246 -8.56 -9.89 -12.73
CA ALA A 246 -7.61 -9.85 -13.84
C ALA A 246 -7.48 -11.22 -14.53
N TYR A 247 -7.45 -12.31 -13.76
CA TYR A 247 -7.41 -13.67 -14.28
C TYR A 247 -8.65 -14.01 -15.11
N PHE A 248 -9.86 -13.79 -14.58
CA PHE A 248 -11.10 -14.10 -15.29
C PHE A 248 -11.31 -13.21 -16.53
N LEU A 249 -10.85 -11.96 -16.48
CA LEU A 249 -10.85 -11.12 -17.68
C LEU A 249 -9.89 -11.65 -18.76
N GLY A 250 -8.71 -12.12 -18.37
CA GLY A 250 -7.77 -12.79 -19.30
C GLY A 250 -8.34 -14.08 -19.88
N ASN A 251 -9.07 -14.84 -19.08
CA ASN A 251 -9.76 -16.07 -19.50
C ASN A 251 -11.09 -15.82 -20.25
N ALA A 252 -11.36 -14.57 -20.65
CA ALA A 252 -12.59 -14.14 -21.32
C ALA A 252 -13.91 -14.37 -20.51
N GLU A 253 -13.81 -14.72 -19.23
CA GLU A 253 -14.94 -14.99 -18.33
C GLU A 253 -15.45 -13.73 -17.63
N ARG A 254 -15.91 -12.73 -18.37
CA ARG A 254 -16.37 -11.44 -17.80
C ARG A 254 -17.50 -11.57 -16.79
N ARG A 255 -18.37 -12.58 -16.95
CA ARG A 255 -19.48 -12.83 -16.02
C ARG A 255 -18.95 -13.26 -14.66
N THR A 256 -18.05 -14.25 -14.64
CA THR A 256 -17.37 -14.72 -13.42
C THR A 256 -16.58 -13.58 -12.76
N GLY A 257 -15.86 -12.76 -13.54
CA GLY A 257 -15.17 -11.57 -13.03
C GLY A 257 -16.11 -10.58 -12.33
N ARG A 258 -17.34 -10.41 -12.81
CA ARG A 258 -18.38 -9.57 -12.21
C ARG A 258 -18.92 -10.13 -10.91
N ASP A 259 -19.13 -11.45 -10.87
CA ASP A 259 -19.60 -12.13 -9.65
C ASP A 259 -18.52 -12.08 -8.56
N VAL A 260 -17.25 -12.27 -8.92
CA VAL A 260 -16.10 -12.06 -8.02
C VAL A 260 -16.08 -10.62 -7.49
N ALA A 261 -16.25 -9.61 -8.35
CA ALA A 261 -16.28 -8.21 -7.92
C ALA A 261 -17.39 -7.97 -6.88
N ARG A 262 -18.59 -8.54 -7.09
CA ARG A 262 -19.71 -8.45 -6.13
C ARG A 262 -19.34 -9.09 -4.80
N VAL A 263 -18.85 -10.32 -4.81
CA VAL A 263 -18.49 -11.06 -3.59
C VAL A 263 -17.38 -10.35 -2.81
N VAL A 264 -16.34 -9.89 -3.50
CA VAL A 264 -15.23 -9.14 -2.88
C VAL A 264 -15.74 -7.87 -2.20
N CYS A 265 -16.59 -7.07 -2.87
CA CYS A 265 -17.15 -5.87 -2.28
C CYS A 265 -18.07 -6.18 -1.09
N GLN A 266 -18.90 -7.24 -1.17
CA GLN A 266 -19.77 -7.66 -0.07
C GLN A 266 -18.96 -8.04 1.18
N TRP A 267 -17.93 -8.89 1.02
CA TRP A 267 -17.09 -9.29 2.14
C TRP A 267 -16.26 -8.14 2.69
N SER A 268 -15.75 -7.26 1.82
CA SER A 268 -15.01 -6.08 2.26
C SER A 268 -15.88 -5.12 3.08
N VAL A 269 -17.15 -4.90 2.66
CA VAL A 269 -18.12 -4.10 3.42
C VAL A 269 -18.49 -4.79 4.74
N ALA A 270 -18.76 -6.11 4.72
CA ALA A 270 -19.07 -6.87 5.94
C ALA A 270 -17.90 -6.79 6.96
N THR A 271 -16.67 -6.92 6.49
CA THR A 271 -15.47 -6.72 7.33
C THR A 271 -15.38 -5.29 7.82
N GLY A 272 -15.67 -4.30 6.99
CA GLY A 272 -15.73 -2.89 7.41
C GLY A 272 -16.77 -2.66 8.52
N VAL A 273 -17.95 -3.28 8.42
CA VAL A 273 -18.96 -3.25 9.50
C VAL A 273 -18.42 -3.88 10.77
N ALA A 274 -17.81 -5.06 10.68
CA ALA A 274 -17.25 -5.75 11.85
C ALA A 274 -16.14 -4.91 12.53
N LEU A 275 -15.25 -4.29 11.74
CA LEU A 275 -14.20 -3.39 12.24
C LEU A 275 -14.79 -2.13 12.89
N GLY A 276 -15.82 -1.54 12.30
CA GLY A 276 -16.54 -0.40 12.88
C GLY A 276 -17.18 -0.74 14.23
N VAL A 277 -17.85 -1.89 14.32
CA VAL A 277 -18.44 -2.40 15.58
C VAL A 277 -17.34 -2.67 16.60
N ALA A 278 -16.23 -3.30 16.22
CA ALA A 278 -15.09 -3.54 17.11
C ALA A 278 -14.50 -2.22 17.63
N MET A 279 -14.37 -1.20 16.78
CA MET A 279 -13.93 0.14 17.21
C MET A 279 -14.89 0.73 18.23
N LEU A 280 -16.22 0.68 18.01
CA LEU A 280 -17.20 1.20 18.97
C LEU A 280 -17.13 0.47 20.30
N ALA A 281 -17.00 -0.85 20.30
CA ALA A 281 -16.84 -1.67 21.50
C ALA A 281 -15.53 -1.34 22.26
N ALA A 282 -14.47 -1.03 21.53
CA ALA A 282 -13.15 -0.70 22.10
C ALA A 282 -13.03 0.76 22.58
N GLU A 283 -14.01 1.65 22.37
CA GLU A 283 -13.93 3.10 22.63
C GLU A 283 -13.44 3.43 24.04
N SER A 284 -14.08 2.82 25.04
CA SER A 284 -13.78 3.09 26.45
C SER A 284 -12.36 2.63 26.82
N TRP A 285 -11.93 1.48 26.31
CA TRP A 285 -10.59 0.94 26.54
C TRP A 285 -9.53 1.80 25.85
N MET A 286 -9.71 2.13 24.59
CA MET A 286 -8.78 2.97 23.80
C MET A 286 -8.60 4.35 24.43
N ARG A 287 -9.70 4.97 24.85
CA ARG A 287 -9.66 6.26 25.55
C ARG A 287 -8.87 6.18 26.85
N ARG A 288 -9.06 5.11 27.65
CA ARG A 288 -8.39 4.97 28.96
C ARG A 288 -6.90 4.68 28.83
N VAL A 289 -6.50 3.89 27.82
CA VAL A 289 -5.11 3.40 27.71
C VAL A 289 -4.22 4.36 26.90
N TYR A 290 -4.76 4.96 25.83
CA TYR A 290 -3.92 5.68 24.86
C TYR A 290 -4.13 7.19 24.84
N ILE A 291 -5.19 7.71 25.48
CA ILE A 291 -5.50 9.14 25.42
C ILE A 291 -5.17 9.81 26.76
N PRO A 292 -4.34 10.87 26.75
CA PRO A 292 -4.09 11.67 27.95
C PRO A 292 -5.40 12.19 28.53
N PRO A 293 -5.55 12.26 29.87
CA PRO A 293 -6.78 12.74 30.54
C PRO A 293 -7.24 14.12 30.03
N SER A 294 -6.30 15.03 29.77
CA SER A 294 -6.58 16.38 29.25
C SER A 294 -7.19 16.39 27.84
N ALA A 295 -6.93 15.35 27.00
CA ALA A 295 -7.45 15.22 25.66
C ALA A 295 -8.68 14.29 25.56
N ALA A 296 -9.06 13.62 26.66
CA ALA A 296 -10.18 12.66 26.70
C ALA A 296 -11.53 13.22 26.20
N PRO A 297 -11.89 14.50 26.43
CA PRO A 297 -13.13 15.08 25.91
C PRO A 297 -13.16 15.16 24.37
N LEU A 298 -11.99 15.24 23.72
CA LEU A 298 -11.89 15.36 22.25
C LEU A 298 -11.98 14.01 21.52
N PHE A 299 -11.96 12.88 22.24
CA PHE A 299 -11.76 11.56 21.64
C PHE A 299 -13.03 10.94 21.05
N ALA A 300 -14.15 10.97 21.78
CA ALA A 300 -15.32 10.15 21.49
C ALA A 300 -15.95 10.46 20.11
N ALA A 301 -16.16 11.73 19.77
CA ALA A 301 -16.83 12.10 18.54
C ALA A 301 -16.01 11.72 17.27
N PRO A 302 -14.72 12.10 17.13
CA PRO A 302 -13.94 11.71 15.95
C PRO A 302 -13.69 10.20 15.88
N TRP A 303 -13.59 9.50 17.02
CA TRP A 303 -13.51 8.04 17.07
C TRP A 303 -14.75 7.39 16.44
N ARG A 304 -15.95 7.82 16.86
CA ARG A 304 -17.22 7.31 16.32
C ARG A 304 -17.42 7.65 14.84
N ILE A 305 -16.99 8.85 14.40
CA ILE A 305 -16.99 9.22 12.98
C ILE A 305 -16.09 8.25 12.19
N SER A 306 -14.88 7.97 12.70
CA SER A 306 -13.96 7.01 12.07
C SER A 306 -14.54 5.60 12.04
N ALA A 307 -15.18 5.14 13.12
CA ALA A 307 -15.83 3.83 13.20
C ALA A 307 -16.99 3.71 12.20
N ALA A 308 -17.85 4.72 12.11
CA ALA A 308 -18.96 4.76 11.15
C ALA A 308 -18.48 4.80 9.68
N CYS A 309 -17.28 5.28 9.43
CA CYS A 309 -16.66 5.30 8.10
C CYS A 309 -16.13 3.93 7.64
N GLN A 310 -15.94 2.93 8.53
CA GLN A 310 -15.32 1.66 8.17
C GLN A 310 -16.09 0.85 7.11
N PRO A 311 -17.43 0.78 7.09
CA PRO A 311 -18.17 0.11 6.00
C PRO A 311 -17.93 0.78 4.65
N ILE A 312 -17.86 2.11 4.61
CA ILE A 312 -17.57 2.89 3.40
C ILE A 312 -16.13 2.65 2.95
N SER A 313 -15.20 2.56 3.90
CA SER A 313 -13.81 2.16 3.64
C SER A 313 -13.77 0.76 3.01
N GLY A 314 -14.54 -0.20 3.54
CA GLY A 314 -14.68 -1.54 2.96
C GLY A 314 -15.09 -1.49 1.49
N LEU A 315 -16.13 -0.73 1.16
CA LEU A 315 -16.56 -0.55 -0.23
C LEU A 315 -15.46 0.09 -1.10
N THR A 316 -14.75 1.09 -0.55
CA THR A 316 -13.63 1.75 -1.26
C THR A 316 -12.53 0.77 -1.62
N PHE A 317 -12.06 -0.05 -0.66
CA PHE A 317 -11.02 -1.04 -0.91
C PHE A 317 -11.49 -2.15 -1.85
N GLY A 318 -12.73 -2.62 -1.69
CA GLY A 318 -13.35 -3.60 -2.61
C GLY A 318 -13.36 -3.08 -4.05
N THR A 319 -13.85 -1.86 -4.28
CA THR A 319 -13.88 -1.25 -5.62
C THR A 319 -12.48 -0.89 -6.15
N ASP A 320 -11.53 -0.47 -5.30
CA ASP A 320 -10.14 -0.27 -5.70
C ASP A 320 -9.55 -1.58 -6.25
N GLY A 321 -9.81 -2.73 -5.59
CA GLY A 321 -9.40 -4.05 -6.06
C GLY A 321 -9.96 -4.42 -7.43
N VAL A 322 -11.24 -4.10 -7.67
CA VAL A 322 -11.87 -4.27 -8.98
C VAL A 322 -11.15 -3.46 -10.06
N HIS A 323 -10.90 -2.18 -9.80
CA HIS A 323 -10.23 -1.29 -10.76
C HIS A 323 -8.75 -1.65 -10.95
N PHE A 324 -8.06 -2.16 -9.93
CA PHE A 324 -6.72 -2.73 -10.10
C PHE A 324 -6.76 -3.96 -11.01
N GLY A 325 -7.72 -4.87 -10.80
CA GLY A 325 -7.88 -6.08 -11.60
C GLY A 325 -8.23 -5.80 -13.07
N THR A 326 -9.01 -4.77 -13.32
CA THR A 326 -9.36 -4.34 -14.70
C THR A 326 -8.30 -3.46 -15.35
N GLY A 327 -7.25 -3.04 -14.62
CA GLY A 327 -6.21 -2.15 -15.12
C GLY A 327 -6.66 -0.69 -15.32
N ASP A 328 -7.79 -0.27 -14.71
CA ASP A 328 -8.32 1.10 -14.85
C ASP A 328 -7.59 2.12 -13.94
N PHE A 329 -6.25 2.11 -14.02
CA PHE A 329 -5.37 2.92 -13.19
C PHE A 329 -5.56 4.43 -13.39
N ARG A 330 -5.95 4.87 -14.59
CA ARG A 330 -6.24 6.29 -14.88
C ARG A 330 -7.46 6.77 -14.11
N PHE A 331 -8.50 5.95 -14.06
CA PHE A 331 -9.70 6.26 -13.29
C PHE A 331 -9.37 6.37 -11.79
N LEU A 332 -8.66 5.37 -11.23
CA LEU A 332 -8.24 5.38 -9.82
C LEU A 332 -7.43 6.64 -9.46
N ARG A 333 -6.47 7.03 -10.31
CA ARG A 333 -5.72 8.28 -10.12
C ARG A 333 -6.65 9.49 -10.05
N ASN A 334 -7.54 9.63 -11.04
CA ASN A 334 -8.41 10.80 -11.15
C ASN A 334 -9.40 10.90 -9.98
N VAL A 335 -9.98 9.77 -9.56
CA VAL A 335 -10.90 9.73 -8.42
C VAL A 335 -10.20 10.08 -7.11
N VAL A 336 -8.99 9.59 -6.89
CA VAL A 336 -8.23 9.93 -5.67
C VAL A 336 -7.80 11.39 -5.67
N LEU A 337 -7.45 11.96 -6.83
CA LEU A 337 -7.18 13.41 -6.97
C LEU A 337 -8.44 14.24 -6.66
N ALA A 338 -9.59 13.86 -7.20
CA ALA A 338 -10.86 14.53 -6.91
C ALA A 338 -11.22 14.44 -5.41
N ALA A 339 -11.01 13.26 -4.82
CA ALA A 339 -11.23 13.04 -3.40
C ALA A 339 -10.27 13.87 -2.52
N LEU A 340 -8.99 13.98 -2.92
CA LEU A 340 -8.01 14.86 -2.25
C LEU A 340 -8.51 16.32 -2.27
N VAL A 341 -9.00 16.82 -3.41
CA VAL A 341 -9.51 18.18 -3.51
C VAL A 341 -10.75 18.35 -2.62
N ALA A 342 -11.73 17.45 -2.69
CA ALA A 342 -12.96 17.54 -1.91
C ALA A 342 -12.71 17.45 -0.40
N GLY A 343 -11.99 16.44 0.05
CA GLY A 343 -11.63 16.26 1.47
C GLY A 343 -10.67 17.35 1.95
N GLY A 344 -9.72 17.76 1.11
CA GLY A 344 -8.78 18.85 1.37
C GLY A 344 -9.48 20.19 1.54
N ALA A 345 -10.53 20.49 0.76
CA ALA A 345 -11.35 21.67 0.91
C ALA A 345 -12.03 21.71 2.29
N VAL A 346 -12.59 20.60 2.77
CA VAL A 346 -13.17 20.52 4.13
C VAL A 346 -12.11 20.85 5.18
N ILE A 347 -10.88 20.29 5.05
CA ILE A 347 -9.77 20.58 5.96
C ILE A 347 -9.36 22.07 5.90
N ALA A 348 -9.28 22.64 4.70
CA ALA A 348 -8.86 24.02 4.50
C ALA A 348 -9.86 25.02 5.12
N TRP A 349 -11.15 24.80 4.92
CA TRP A 349 -12.22 25.67 5.46
C TRP A 349 -12.48 25.47 6.95
N THR A 350 -11.97 24.42 7.56
CA THR A 350 -12.12 24.20 9.00
C THR A 350 -11.32 25.25 9.77
N ASP A 351 -11.99 26.04 10.61
CA ASP A 351 -11.31 26.90 11.58
C ASP A 351 -10.71 26.04 12.70
N ALA A 352 -9.38 26.15 12.91
CA ALA A 352 -8.67 25.38 13.90
C ALA A 352 -9.05 25.75 15.36
N SER A 353 -9.58 26.95 15.58
CA SER A 353 -10.05 27.44 16.88
C SER A 353 -11.44 26.93 17.27
N ALA A 354 -12.19 26.37 16.31
CA ALA A 354 -13.54 25.91 16.54
C ALA A 354 -13.55 24.63 17.41
N PRO A 355 -14.48 24.51 18.38
CA PRO A 355 -14.55 23.32 19.26
C PRO A 355 -14.86 22.02 18.51
N TRP A 356 -15.39 22.10 17.31
CA TRP A 356 -15.68 20.97 16.42
C TRP A 356 -14.59 20.68 15.36
N ALA A 357 -13.48 21.42 15.38
CA ALA A 357 -12.44 21.36 14.34
C ALA A 357 -11.89 19.94 14.12
N LEU A 358 -11.61 19.16 15.18
CA LEU A 358 -11.14 17.80 15.06
C LEU A 358 -12.21 16.88 14.46
N ASN A 359 -13.49 17.09 14.76
CA ASN A 359 -14.58 16.35 14.15
C ASN A 359 -14.65 16.62 12.63
N ALA A 360 -14.48 17.89 12.23
CA ALA A 360 -14.43 18.25 10.80
C ALA A 360 -13.26 17.59 10.06
N VAL A 361 -12.09 17.47 10.70
CA VAL A 361 -10.98 16.70 10.14
C VAL A 361 -11.42 15.25 9.86
N TRP A 362 -12.12 14.59 10.79
CA TRP A 362 -12.58 13.21 10.56
C TRP A 362 -13.77 13.13 9.60
N CYS A 363 -14.64 14.14 9.54
CA CYS A 363 -15.66 14.26 8.48
C CYS A 363 -15.01 14.39 7.09
N SER A 364 -13.85 15.05 6.97
CA SER A 364 -13.13 15.11 5.71
C SER A 364 -12.65 13.72 5.23
N PHE A 365 -12.30 12.82 6.15
CA PHE A 365 -11.99 11.41 5.84
C PHE A 365 -13.23 10.68 5.32
N VAL A 366 -14.42 10.96 5.89
CA VAL A 366 -15.68 10.40 5.39
C VAL A 366 -15.96 10.90 3.96
N VAL A 367 -15.83 12.20 3.70
CA VAL A 367 -16.02 12.79 2.36
C VAL A 367 -15.04 12.15 1.36
N TRP A 368 -13.76 12.12 1.71
CA TRP A 368 -12.70 11.55 0.89
C TRP A 368 -12.93 10.07 0.56
N THR A 369 -13.32 9.26 1.54
CA THR A 369 -13.59 7.83 1.37
C THR A 369 -14.88 7.61 0.58
N SER A 370 -15.96 8.35 0.91
CA SER A 370 -17.26 8.22 0.23
C SER A 370 -17.20 8.58 -1.25
N LEU A 371 -16.47 9.63 -1.61
CA LEU A 371 -16.31 10.00 -3.02
C LEU A 371 -15.63 8.87 -3.81
N ARG A 372 -14.59 8.25 -3.25
CA ARG A 372 -13.90 7.12 -3.86
C ARG A 372 -14.82 5.90 -3.98
N ALA A 373 -15.55 5.55 -2.92
CA ALA A 373 -16.48 4.43 -2.91
C ALA A 373 -17.60 4.60 -3.95
N VAL A 374 -18.26 5.75 -3.95
CA VAL A 374 -19.37 6.06 -4.87
C VAL A 374 -18.87 6.09 -6.32
N ALA A 375 -17.79 6.79 -6.61
CA ALA A 375 -17.23 6.84 -7.96
C ALA A 375 -16.80 5.45 -8.44
N GLY A 376 -16.13 4.66 -7.58
CA GLY A 376 -15.73 3.29 -7.88
C GLY A 376 -16.91 2.38 -8.19
N MET A 377 -17.96 2.44 -7.35
CA MET A 377 -19.18 1.67 -7.56
C MET A 377 -19.91 2.06 -8.87
N LEU A 378 -20.09 3.35 -9.11
CA LEU A 378 -20.75 3.87 -10.32
C LEU A 378 -19.97 3.51 -11.60
N ARG A 379 -18.67 3.31 -11.54
CA ARG A 379 -17.85 2.91 -12.68
C ARG A 379 -17.99 1.43 -13.00
N VAL A 380 -18.23 0.57 -11.99
CA VAL A 380 -18.30 -0.89 -12.15
C VAL A 380 -19.70 -1.36 -12.49
N TRP A 381 -20.75 -0.88 -11.78
CA TRP A 381 -22.08 -1.48 -11.78
C TRP A 381 -23.14 -0.96 -12.74
N PRO A 382 -23.09 0.21 -13.36
CA PRO A 382 -24.18 0.62 -14.27
C PRO A 382 -24.25 -0.11 -15.60
N GLY A 383 -23.48 -1.17 -15.83
CA GLY A 383 -23.58 -1.98 -17.07
C GLY A 383 -23.33 -1.22 -18.36
N ARG A 384 -22.68 -0.06 -18.28
CA ARG A 384 -22.35 0.74 -19.48
C ARG A 384 -21.35 -0.03 -20.36
N PRO A 385 -21.46 0.03 -21.70
CA PRO A 385 -20.50 -0.61 -22.60
C PRO A 385 -19.05 -0.21 -22.34
N THR A 386 -18.84 1.01 -21.82
CA THR A 386 -17.52 1.55 -21.45
C THR A 386 -17.06 1.15 -20.04
N ALA A 387 -17.89 0.46 -19.25
CA ALA A 387 -17.50 0.01 -17.91
C ALA A 387 -16.46 -1.12 -18.01
N PRO A 388 -15.45 -1.18 -17.13
CA PRO A 388 -14.38 -2.19 -17.19
C PRO A 388 -14.88 -3.64 -17.19
N LEU A 389 -16.01 -3.88 -16.51
CA LEU A 389 -16.73 -5.17 -16.47
C LEU A 389 -18.04 -5.13 -17.27
N GLY A 390 -18.22 -4.17 -18.18
CA GLY A 390 -19.41 -4.03 -19.00
C GLY A 390 -19.66 -5.27 -19.88
N THR A 391 -20.93 -5.56 -20.18
CA THR A 391 -21.28 -6.50 -21.25
C THR A 391 -20.88 -5.84 -22.56
N SER A 392 -20.01 -6.46 -23.35
CA SER A 392 -20.05 -6.28 -24.80
C SER A 392 -21.46 -6.68 -25.23
N ALA A 393 -22.19 -5.73 -25.82
CA ALA A 393 -23.44 -6.03 -26.49
C ALA A 393 -23.24 -7.11 -27.53
#